data_66a7ab86a3b487da1bb41a210ccd3618
#
_entry.id   66a7ab86a3b487da1bb41a210ccd3618
#
_cell.length_a   1.000
_cell.length_b   1.000
_cell.length_c   1.000
_cell.angle_alpha   90.00
_cell.angle_beta   90.00
_cell.angle_gamma   90.00
#
_symmetry.space_group_name_H-M   'P 1'
#
loop_
_entity.id
_entity.type
_entity.pdbx_description
1 polymer ?
#
loop_
_entity_poly.entity_id
_entity_poly.type
_entity_poly.pdbx_seq_one_letter_code
_entity_poly.pdbx_strand_id
1 'polypeptide(L)'
;MNGSIVDPTLQRYKSAIAQLLDRLGRFAQAIDNAALTKTVQNLQKNINQPFLFVVIGEVKAGKSSFINALLGSGEICEVGADPRTNMVAKIVYAEGEGYSRELTPGELREIGRPVPILQQIAIVDTPGTNSPFQKHEDITKEFIPNSDLVVFVFFSKNPYTNTAWSLVDFAHKEWKKPVIFVLQQADLADERELQASVQYISQEAQQRQIANPKVFATSAKLAIDESKSNRLEKVEGGFAPVQDFIRSTITGGQGYRLKLTSNIGAAEQIVERLGNDMRLIKQQLHQDESVVASIRDRLGQGQSQSHYEIDALVERLMVQYERTIYQIKQEFRDGLSIFTLAKRSVLSIFNRKQRIETWMNDLKTRAQKELEITLDETSKDGAKRFIDSIQSMVKQLLAQVTTLENDALRKTEISLPMLEYRYEVIESVKNRISTLLNDETFMNCLTDTVDGVAPGVAGGGLLAVIGGTIAAVTEVVILDIIGSVFLGVGVLLAGGVLVAKRRRLIQKLDTELERNKARFETTVSEQLNARLSGIYDEIGASFSELYDYVDNERESLMPLIQQFERIQHQTKTLAADVRQL
;
A
#
# COMPACT_ATOMS: atom_id res chain seq x y z
N MET A 1 31.47 -27.81 42.28
CA MET A 1 31.18 -26.38 42.10
C MET A 1 31.46 -26.03 40.63
N ASN A 2 30.45 -26.21 39.77
CA ASN A 2 30.56 -25.83 38.34
C ASN A 2 29.93 -24.45 38.16
N GLY A 3 30.67 -23.42 38.61
CA GLY A 3 30.35 -22.06 38.20
C GLY A 3 30.82 -21.86 36.76
N SER A 4 29.91 -21.91 35.81
CA SER A 4 30.17 -21.38 34.46
C SER A 4 30.55 -19.91 34.63
N ILE A 5 31.84 -19.58 34.58
CA ILE A 5 32.34 -18.20 34.52
C ILE A 5 32.11 -17.71 33.10
N VAL A 6 30.87 -17.58 32.69
CA VAL A 6 30.55 -16.87 31.48
C VAL A 6 30.66 -15.39 31.86
N ASP A 7 31.49 -14.66 31.12
CA ASP A 7 31.67 -13.22 31.26
C ASP A 7 30.29 -12.53 31.35
N PRO A 8 30.03 -11.75 32.42
CA PRO A 8 28.75 -11.05 32.61
C PRO A 8 28.35 -10.20 31.39
N THR A 9 29.31 -9.67 30.66
CA THR A 9 29.12 -8.91 29.43
C THR A 9 28.50 -9.77 28.33
N LEU A 10 29.02 -10.98 28.13
CA LEU A 10 28.49 -11.94 27.14
C LEU A 10 27.07 -12.40 27.49
N GLN A 11 26.77 -12.60 28.78
CA GLN A 11 25.41 -12.93 29.25
C GLN A 11 24.43 -11.79 28.96
N ARG A 12 24.84 -10.53 29.16
CA ARG A 12 24.03 -9.35 28.84
C ARG A 12 23.67 -9.30 27.36
N TYR A 13 24.66 -9.51 26.47
CA TYR A 13 24.41 -9.52 25.01
C TYR A 13 23.54 -10.69 24.58
N LYS A 14 23.73 -11.88 25.16
CA LYS A 14 22.83 -13.02 24.94
C LYS A 14 21.37 -12.67 25.25
N SER A 15 21.14 -12.07 26.41
CA SER A 15 19.80 -11.66 26.83
C SER A 15 19.21 -10.58 25.91
N ALA A 16 20.03 -9.63 25.47
CA ALA A 16 19.61 -8.58 24.55
C ALA A 16 19.22 -9.15 23.17
N ILE A 17 20.03 -10.08 22.62
CA ILE A 17 19.72 -10.76 21.35
C ILE A 17 18.45 -11.60 21.49
N ALA A 18 18.27 -12.33 22.59
CA ALA A 18 17.07 -13.11 22.83
C ALA A 18 15.80 -12.23 22.87
N GLN A 19 15.86 -11.05 23.50
CA GLN A 19 14.77 -10.08 23.51
C GLN A 19 14.51 -9.48 22.11
N LEU A 20 15.57 -9.22 21.35
CA LEU A 20 15.44 -8.76 19.95
C LEU A 20 14.74 -9.81 19.09
N LEU A 21 15.15 -11.07 19.17
CA LEU A 21 14.54 -12.19 18.45
C LEU A 21 13.07 -12.40 18.87
N ASP A 22 12.73 -12.21 20.16
CA ASP A 22 11.34 -12.27 20.61
C ASP A 22 10.47 -11.16 19.96
N ARG A 23 10.98 -9.93 19.90
CA ARG A 23 10.29 -8.83 19.23
C ARG A 23 10.15 -9.08 17.75
N LEU A 24 11.19 -9.59 17.11
CA LEU A 24 11.18 -9.93 15.69
C LEU A 24 10.20 -11.08 15.38
N GLY A 25 10.10 -12.08 16.27
CA GLY A 25 9.11 -13.16 16.18
C GLY A 25 7.67 -12.66 16.27
N ARG A 26 7.38 -11.77 17.22
CA ARG A 26 6.06 -11.13 17.33
C ARG A 26 5.73 -10.26 16.11
N PHE A 27 6.72 -9.55 15.58
CA PHE A 27 6.55 -8.78 14.36
C PHE A 27 6.27 -9.68 13.15
N ALA A 28 7.02 -10.80 13.00
CA ALA A 28 6.79 -11.77 11.94
C ALA A 28 5.38 -12.38 11.95
N GLN A 29 4.84 -12.62 13.16
CA GLN A 29 3.45 -13.07 13.34
C GLN A 29 2.44 -11.97 12.97
N ALA A 30 2.72 -10.71 13.31
CA ALA A 30 1.83 -9.59 13.04
C ALA A 30 1.70 -9.30 11.51
N ILE A 31 2.73 -9.64 10.72
CA ILE A 31 2.72 -9.52 9.25
C ILE A 31 2.34 -10.83 8.54
N ASP A 32 1.86 -11.83 9.29
CA ASP A 32 1.43 -13.16 8.83
C ASP A 32 2.47 -13.90 7.95
N ASN A 33 3.77 -13.73 8.27
CA ASN A 33 4.85 -14.44 7.57
C ASN A 33 5.25 -15.71 8.33
N ALA A 34 4.65 -16.85 7.97
CA ALA A 34 4.86 -18.13 8.62
C ALA A 34 6.32 -18.64 8.50
N ALA A 35 6.96 -18.43 7.33
CA ALA A 35 8.34 -18.86 7.08
C ALA A 35 9.32 -18.10 7.98
N LEU A 36 9.15 -16.78 8.06
CA LEU A 36 9.94 -15.92 8.92
C LEU A 36 9.72 -16.23 10.39
N THR A 37 8.46 -16.45 10.81
CA THR A 37 8.12 -16.84 12.17
C THR A 37 8.85 -18.12 12.58
N LYS A 38 8.86 -19.15 11.70
CA LYS A 38 9.58 -20.40 11.92
C LYS A 38 11.10 -20.16 12.04
N THR A 39 11.66 -19.35 11.17
CA THR A 39 13.10 -19.01 11.19
C THR A 39 13.48 -18.32 12.50
N VAL A 40 12.74 -17.30 12.92
CA VAL A 40 13.01 -16.58 14.17
C VAL A 40 12.84 -17.48 15.40
N GLN A 41 11.82 -18.33 15.44
CA GLN A 41 11.65 -19.31 16.52
C GLN A 41 12.81 -20.30 16.61
N ASN A 42 13.35 -20.72 15.48
CA ASN A 42 14.53 -21.59 15.46
C ASN A 42 15.79 -20.86 15.97
N LEU A 43 15.98 -19.59 15.62
CA LEU A 43 17.06 -18.76 16.18
C LEU A 43 16.91 -18.56 17.69
N GLN A 44 15.69 -18.33 18.20
CA GLN A 44 15.42 -18.24 19.63
C GLN A 44 15.78 -19.53 20.39
N LYS A 45 15.47 -20.68 19.81
CA LYS A 45 15.86 -21.98 20.38
C LYS A 45 17.37 -22.16 20.35
N ASN A 46 18.01 -21.81 19.22
CA ASN A 46 19.41 -22.04 18.99
C ASN A 46 20.33 -21.26 19.93
N ILE A 47 19.96 -20.04 20.35
CA ILE A 47 20.80 -19.22 21.24
C ILE A 47 21.10 -19.87 22.58
N ASN A 48 20.25 -20.82 23.01
CA ASN A 48 20.40 -21.58 24.26
C ASN A 48 20.92 -23.01 24.08
N GLN A 49 21.10 -23.48 22.84
CA GLN A 49 21.58 -24.83 22.51
C GLN A 49 23.12 -24.87 22.39
N PRO A 50 23.74 -26.08 22.36
CA PRO A 50 25.13 -26.24 21.97
C PRO A 50 25.45 -25.54 20.64
N PHE A 51 26.73 -25.27 20.40
CA PHE A 51 27.20 -24.63 19.19
C PHE A 51 26.88 -25.49 17.95
N LEU A 52 26.14 -24.94 16.97
CA LEU A 52 25.61 -25.69 15.84
C LEU A 52 26.50 -25.57 14.60
N PHE A 53 27.13 -26.69 14.22
CA PHE A 53 27.82 -26.84 12.94
C PHE A 53 26.88 -27.41 11.89
N VAL A 54 26.85 -26.80 10.73
CA VAL A 54 26.15 -27.36 9.56
C VAL A 54 27.16 -27.73 8.51
N VAL A 55 27.22 -29.01 8.13
CA VAL A 55 28.14 -29.56 7.15
C VAL A 55 27.46 -29.65 5.80
N ILE A 56 28.01 -28.94 4.80
CA ILE A 56 27.47 -28.82 3.45
C ILE A 56 28.52 -29.23 2.42
N GLY A 57 28.06 -29.78 1.33
CA GLY A 57 28.92 -30.16 0.21
C GLY A 57 28.20 -31.06 -0.77
N GLU A 58 28.83 -31.32 -1.91
CA GLU A 58 28.25 -32.16 -2.96
C GLU A 58 28.02 -33.60 -2.54
N VAL A 59 27.22 -34.31 -3.32
CA VAL A 59 27.11 -35.77 -3.20
C VAL A 59 28.50 -36.39 -3.40
N LYS A 60 28.90 -37.33 -2.53
CA LYS A 60 30.19 -37.98 -2.53
C LYS A 60 31.40 -37.10 -2.19
N ALA A 61 31.25 -35.85 -1.79
CA ALA A 61 32.34 -35.02 -1.28
C ALA A 61 32.97 -35.55 0.03
N GLY A 62 32.31 -36.47 0.73
CA GLY A 62 32.82 -37.11 1.94
C GLY A 62 32.34 -36.44 3.25
N LYS A 63 31.19 -35.75 3.27
CA LYS A 63 30.62 -35.09 4.44
C LYS A 63 30.45 -36.02 5.62
N SER A 64 29.68 -37.10 5.46
CA SER A 64 29.40 -38.08 6.52
C SER A 64 30.68 -38.76 6.99
N SER A 65 31.63 -39.07 6.08
CA SER A 65 32.97 -39.59 6.43
C SER A 65 33.77 -38.59 7.23
N PHE A 66 33.73 -37.30 6.86
CA PHE A 66 34.40 -36.23 7.61
C PHE A 66 33.83 -36.14 9.03
N ILE A 67 32.51 -36.18 9.20
CA ILE A 67 31.84 -36.13 10.52
C ILE A 67 32.27 -37.35 11.37
N ASN A 68 32.23 -38.55 10.80
CA ASN A 68 32.61 -39.78 11.49
C ASN A 68 34.09 -39.72 11.96
N ALA A 69 34.99 -39.26 11.10
CA ALA A 69 36.43 -39.11 11.45
C ALA A 69 36.65 -37.98 12.49
N LEU A 70 35.91 -36.86 12.39
CA LEU A 70 35.98 -35.75 13.35
C LEU A 70 35.58 -36.19 14.76
N LEU A 71 34.53 -37.02 14.86
CA LEU A 71 34.02 -37.51 16.13
C LEU A 71 34.79 -38.72 16.69
N GLY A 72 35.53 -39.44 15.86
CA GLY A 72 36.41 -40.54 16.27
C GLY A 72 35.71 -41.73 16.95
N SER A 73 34.39 -41.87 16.78
CA SER A 73 33.56 -42.83 17.53
C SER A 73 32.89 -43.90 16.64
N GLY A 74 33.51 -44.23 15.52
CA GLY A 74 32.99 -45.20 14.57
C GLY A 74 32.00 -44.61 13.54
N GLU A 75 31.17 -45.45 12.97
CA GLU A 75 30.19 -45.04 11.96
C GLU A 75 28.94 -44.49 12.65
N ILE A 76 28.87 -43.16 12.79
CA ILE A 76 27.71 -42.42 13.35
C ILE A 76 26.76 -42.04 12.24
N CYS A 77 27.29 -41.48 11.16
CA CYS A 77 26.57 -41.20 9.91
C CYS A 77 26.81 -42.36 8.94
N GLU A 78 25.75 -42.84 8.31
CA GLU A 78 25.81 -43.91 7.30
C GLU A 78 26.64 -43.45 6.11
N VAL A 79 27.72 -44.18 5.78
CA VAL A 79 28.56 -43.92 4.62
C VAL A 79 28.25 -44.97 3.56
N GLY A 80 27.65 -44.61 2.46
CA GLY A 80 27.27 -45.52 1.40
C GLY A 80 27.45 -44.93 0.00
N ALA A 81 27.72 -45.81 -0.99
CA ALA A 81 27.78 -45.45 -2.40
C ALA A 81 26.38 -45.13 -3.03
N ASP A 82 25.32 -45.52 -2.33
CA ASP A 82 23.94 -45.33 -2.73
C ASP A 82 23.43 -43.99 -2.18
N PRO A 83 22.76 -43.13 -2.94
CA PRO A 83 22.26 -41.82 -2.46
C PRO A 83 21.07 -41.96 -1.51
N ARG A 84 21.20 -42.83 -0.47
CA ARG A 84 20.15 -43.11 0.53
C ARG A 84 20.07 -42.10 1.67
N THR A 85 21.03 -41.19 1.81
CA THR A 85 20.93 -40.07 2.79
C THR A 85 20.01 -38.99 2.26
N ASN A 86 18.73 -39.34 2.19
CA ASN A 86 17.68 -38.37 1.78
C ASN A 86 17.20 -37.50 2.96
N MET A 87 17.74 -37.75 4.16
CA MET A 87 17.33 -37.08 5.40
C MET A 87 18.50 -36.30 6.00
N VAL A 88 18.22 -35.14 6.56
CA VAL A 88 19.18 -34.42 7.38
C VAL A 88 19.40 -35.18 8.70
N ALA A 89 20.65 -35.39 9.10
CA ALA A 89 20.97 -35.98 10.39
C ALA A 89 21.51 -34.91 11.35
N LYS A 90 20.83 -34.68 12.45
CA LYS A 90 21.30 -33.85 13.57
C LYS A 90 21.94 -34.72 14.64
N ILE A 91 23.24 -34.58 14.84
CA ILE A 91 24.04 -35.35 15.79
C ILE A 91 24.20 -34.53 17.05
N VAL A 92 23.79 -35.11 18.18
CA VAL A 92 23.77 -34.45 19.51
C VAL A 92 24.37 -35.35 20.56
N TYR A 93 24.71 -34.79 21.72
CA TYR A 93 25.13 -35.54 22.88
C TYR A 93 23.96 -36.35 23.46
N ALA A 94 24.23 -37.58 23.81
CA ALA A 94 23.33 -38.41 24.60
C ALA A 94 24.12 -39.28 25.57
N GLU A 95 23.61 -39.46 26.79
CA GLU A 95 24.18 -40.38 27.75
C GLU A 95 23.78 -41.83 27.43
N GLY A 96 24.63 -42.77 27.74
CA GLY A 96 24.37 -44.20 27.57
C GLY A 96 24.60 -44.73 26.16
N GLU A 97 23.77 -45.69 25.71
CA GLU A 97 23.99 -46.42 24.43
C GLU A 97 23.75 -45.57 23.16
N GLY A 98 23.26 -44.38 23.32
CA GLY A 98 22.86 -43.52 22.19
C GLY A 98 21.51 -43.92 21.59
N TYR A 99 21.00 -43.06 20.67
CA TYR A 99 19.73 -43.31 19.99
C TYR A 99 19.74 -42.73 18.57
N SER A 100 18.75 -43.20 17.79
CA SER A 100 18.41 -42.57 16.51
C SER A 100 16.91 -42.48 16.40
N ARG A 101 16.38 -41.27 16.15
CA ARG A 101 14.93 -41.04 16.04
C ARG A 101 14.60 -40.04 14.93
N GLU A 102 13.51 -40.21 14.24
CA GLU A 102 13.01 -39.22 13.32
C GLU A 102 12.29 -38.11 14.10
N LEU A 103 12.68 -36.86 13.85
CA LEU A 103 11.99 -35.67 14.38
C LEU A 103 10.89 -35.19 13.41
N THR A 104 11.19 -35.25 12.11
CA THR A 104 10.24 -35.01 11.02
C THR A 104 10.30 -36.20 10.07
N PRO A 105 9.20 -36.91 9.84
CA PRO A 105 9.20 -38.08 8.99
C PRO A 105 9.77 -37.82 7.59
N GLY A 106 10.81 -38.58 7.22
CA GLY A 106 11.49 -38.47 5.92
C GLY A 106 12.34 -37.22 5.69
N GLU A 107 12.46 -36.28 6.65
CA GLU A 107 13.22 -35.04 6.48
C GLU A 107 14.36 -34.86 7.49
N LEU A 108 14.10 -35.08 8.78
CA LEU A 108 15.06 -34.82 9.86
C LEU A 108 15.14 -35.99 10.84
N ARG A 109 16.36 -36.53 11.01
CA ARG A 109 16.71 -37.55 12.01
C ARG A 109 17.62 -36.94 13.07
N GLU A 110 17.38 -37.27 14.32
CA GLU A 110 18.30 -36.94 15.42
C GLU A 110 19.05 -38.19 15.88
N ILE A 111 20.37 -38.07 15.99
CA ILE A 111 21.27 -39.15 16.39
C ILE A 111 21.97 -38.72 17.69
N GLY A 112 21.65 -39.36 18.77
CA GLY A 112 22.33 -39.15 20.06
C GLY A 112 23.51 -40.09 20.22
N ARG A 113 24.69 -39.56 20.62
CA ARG A 113 25.91 -40.35 20.88
C ARG A 113 26.66 -39.84 22.12
N PRO A 114 27.29 -40.72 22.93
CA PRO A 114 28.01 -40.32 24.13
C PRO A 114 29.45 -39.86 23.81
N VAL A 115 29.59 -38.95 22.83
CA VAL A 115 30.87 -38.37 22.42
C VAL A 115 31.06 -37.06 23.18
N PRO A 116 32.16 -36.90 23.97
CA PRO A 116 32.30 -35.73 24.86
C PRO A 116 32.20 -34.37 24.20
N ILE A 117 32.70 -34.22 22.97
CA ILE A 117 32.65 -32.95 22.25
C ILE A 117 31.22 -32.54 21.92
N LEU A 118 30.29 -33.49 21.76
CA LEU A 118 28.86 -33.23 21.50
C LEU A 118 28.13 -32.58 22.67
N GLN A 119 28.73 -32.54 23.88
CA GLN A 119 28.19 -31.74 24.98
C GLN A 119 28.24 -30.23 24.69
N GLN A 120 29.19 -29.82 23.87
CA GLN A 120 29.41 -28.40 23.51
C GLN A 120 28.95 -28.06 22.11
N ILE A 121 28.94 -29.05 21.20
CA ILE A 121 28.52 -28.85 19.80
C ILE A 121 27.39 -29.79 19.42
N ALA A 122 26.62 -29.38 18.43
CA ALA A 122 25.76 -30.24 17.64
C ALA A 122 26.16 -30.15 16.16
N ILE A 123 26.08 -31.25 15.44
CA ILE A 123 26.46 -31.31 14.03
C ILE A 123 25.24 -31.67 13.19
N VAL A 124 25.02 -30.95 12.09
CA VAL A 124 24.01 -31.28 11.09
C VAL A 124 24.71 -31.76 9.83
N ASP A 125 24.49 -33.02 9.48
CA ASP A 125 24.88 -33.62 8.19
C ASP A 125 23.74 -33.38 7.20
N THR A 126 24.02 -32.63 6.14
CA THR A 126 23.02 -32.32 5.11
C THR A 126 23.12 -33.30 3.93
N PRO A 127 22.00 -33.58 3.24
CA PRO A 127 22.04 -34.30 1.97
C PRO A 127 22.98 -33.58 0.99
N GLY A 128 23.65 -34.35 0.10
CA GLY A 128 24.57 -33.77 -0.88
C GLY A 128 23.84 -32.85 -1.86
N THR A 129 24.42 -31.71 -2.12
CA THR A 129 24.03 -30.83 -3.23
C THR A 129 24.39 -31.46 -4.57
N ASN A 130 23.78 -31.07 -5.67
CA ASN A 130 23.82 -31.81 -6.97
C ASN A 130 23.10 -33.18 -6.95
N SER A 131 22.23 -33.41 -6.00
CA SER A 131 21.29 -34.52 -6.06
C SER A 131 20.20 -34.20 -7.11
N PRO A 132 19.69 -35.19 -7.85
CA PRO A 132 18.54 -34.97 -8.76
C PRO A 132 17.26 -34.53 -8.06
N PHE A 133 17.28 -34.42 -6.74
CA PHE A 133 16.16 -33.99 -5.91
C PHE A 133 16.35 -32.52 -5.47
N GLN A 134 15.65 -31.60 -6.10
CA GLN A 134 15.62 -30.16 -5.79
C GLN A 134 15.32 -29.88 -4.29
N LYS A 135 14.57 -30.78 -3.66
CA LYS A 135 14.21 -30.74 -2.24
C LYS A 135 15.42 -30.73 -1.28
N HIS A 136 16.56 -31.28 -1.68
CA HIS A 136 17.77 -31.36 -0.84
C HIS A 136 18.46 -29.99 -0.69
N GLU A 137 18.39 -29.15 -1.71
CA GLU A 137 18.93 -27.79 -1.64
C GLU A 137 18.08 -26.91 -0.74
N ASP A 138 16.75 -27.03 -0.81
CA ASP A 138 15.82 -26.28 0.03
C ASP A 138 15.98 -26.64 1.52
N ILE A 139 16.13 -27.95 1.82
CA ILE A 139 16.41 -28.41 3.19
C ILE A 139 17.73 -27.85 3.70
N THR A 140 18.78 -27.84 2.89
CA THR A 140 20.08 -27.26 3.27
C THR A 140 19.96 -25.77 3.56
N LYS A 141 19.22 -25.02 2.74
CA LYS A 141 18.97 -23.59 2.94
C LYS A 141 18.19 -23.30 4.23
N GLU A 142 17.34 -24.22 4.70
CA GLU A 142 16.60 -24.07 5.97
C GLU A 142 17.51 -24.13 7.21
N PHE A 143 18.62 -24.91 7.16
CA PHE A 143 19.52 -25.05 8.31
C PHE A 143 20.60 -23.96 8.38
N ILE A 144 21.01 -23.36 7.27
CA ILE A 144 22.05 -22.32 7.24
C ILE A 144 21.72 -21.13 8.15
N PRO A 145 20.50 -20.54 8.13
CA PRO A 145 20.15 -19.43 9.02
C PRO A 145 20.34 -19.75 10.50
N ASN A 146 20.13 -21.00 10.86
CA ASN A 146 20.16 -21.47 12.25
C ASN A 146 21.55 -21.95 12.70
N SER A 147 22.54 -22.06 11.79
CA SER A 147 23.89 -22.49 12.13
C SER A 147 24.68 -21.40 12.86
N ASP A 148 25.63 -21.83 13.68
CA ASP A 148 26.63 -20.95 14.28
C ASP A 148 27.91 -20.93 13.43
N LEU A 149 28.20 -22.03 12.71
CA LEU A 149 29.29 -22.16 11.75
C LEU A 149 28.87 -23.11 10.62
N VAL A 150 29.19 -22.74 9.38
CA VAL A 150 28.98 -23.60 8.22
C VAL A 150 30.34 -24.18 7.76
N VAL A 151 30.38 -25.51 7.62
CA VAL A 151 31.54 -26.27 7.13
C VAL A 151 31.25 -26.70 5.70
N PHE A 152 31.96 -26.12 4.75
CA PHE A 152 31.88 -26.52 3.34
C PHE A 152 32.90 -27.61 3.03
N VAL A 153 32.38 -28.80 2.67
CA VAL A 153 33.22 -29.95 2.30
C VAL A 153 33.30 -30.06 0.78
N PHE A 154 34.51 -29.89 0.26
CA PHE A 154 34.86 -30.05 -1.14
C PHE A 154 35.65 -31.34 -1.37
N PHE A 155 35.48 -31.92 -2.53
CA PHE A 155 36.36 -33.00 -3.01
C PHE A 155 37.70 -32.42 -3.43
N SER A 156 38.81 -32.99 -2.91
CA SER A 156 40.17 -32.43 -3.08
C SER A 156 40.61 -32.26 -4.55
N LYS A 157 40.14 -33.15 -5.45
CA LYS A 157 40.46 -33.08 -6.89
C LYS A 157 39.53 -32.21 -7.72
N ASN A 158 38.36 -31.79 -7.17
CA ASN A 158 37.40 -30.98 -7.92
C ASN A 158 36.64 -29.99 -7.00
N PRO A 159 37.28 -28.92 -6.50
CA PRO A 159 36.63 -27.89 -5.70
C PRO A 159 35.94 -26.82 -6.56
N TYR A 160 35.78 -27.02 -7.87
CA TYR A 160 35.43 -25.98 -8.85
C TYR A 160 33.94 -25.88 -9.15
N THR A 161 33.06 -26.46 -8.33
CA THR A 161 31.65 -26.59 -8.66
C THR A 161 30.85 -25.33 -8.30
N ASN A 162 30.07 -24.82 -9.26
CA ASN A 162 29.27 -23.60 -9.08
C ASN A 162 28.22 -23.75 -8.00
N THR A 163 27.64 -24.93 -7.82
CA THR A 163 26.59 -25.19 -6.84
C THR A 163 27.08 -25.02 -5.41
N ALA A 164 28.28 -25.50 -5.09
CA ALA A 164 28.88 -25.33 -3.77
C ALA A 164 29.14 -23.85 -3.47
N TRP A 165 29.66 -23.09 -4.44
CA TRP A 165 29.93 -21.67 -4.28
C TRP A 165 28.69 -20.80 -4.17
N SER A 166 27.57 -21.17 -4.82
CA SER A 166 26.29 -20.48 -4.62
C SER A 166 25.77 -20.62 -3.19
N LEU A 167 26.00 -21.79 -2.57
CA LEU A 167 25.65 -21.98 -1.14
C LEU A 167 26.61 -21.26 -0.19
N VAL A 168 27.88 -21.10 -0.56
CA VAL A 168 28.83 -20.23 0.18
C VAL A 168 28.33 -18.79 0.17
N ASP A 169 27.92 -18.28 -1.00
CA ASP A 169 27.35 -16.95 -1.13
C ASP A 169 26.07 -16.80 -0.29
N PHE A 170 25.17 -17.78 -0.33
CA PHE A 170 23.96 -17.80 0.51
C PHE A 170 24.30 -17.78 2.00
N ALA A 171 25.23 -18.62 2.46
CA ALA A 171 25.61 -18.65 3.88
C ALA A 171 26.32 -17.37 4.32
N HIS A 172 27.29 -16.87 3.55
CA HIS A 172 28.15 -15.76 3.96
C HIS A 172 27.53 -14.39 3.64
N LYS A 173 27.06 -14.18 2.41
CA LYS A 173 26.52 -12.87 1.99
C LYS A 173 25.10 -12.64 2.48
N GLU A 174 24.22 -13.66 2.32
CA GLU A 174 22.82 -13.51 2.67
C GLU A 174 22.55 -13.69 4.18
N TRP A 175 23.27 -14.59 4.87
CA TRP A 175 23.01 -14.88 6.28
C TRP A 175 24.14 -14.49 7.24
N LYS A 176 25.24 -13.88 6.73
CA LYS A 176 26.40 -13.44 7.51
C LYS A 176 27.00 -14.53 8.40
N LYS A 177 26.90 -15.80 7.96
CA LYS A 177 27.43 -16.92 8.74
C LYS A 177 28.94 -17.03 8.61
N PRO A 178 29.65 -17.36 9.69
CA PRO A 178 31.05 -17.79 9.60
C PRO A 178 31.13 -19.08 8.79
N VAL A 179 32.15 -19.17 7.93
CA VAL A 179 32.35 -20.34 7.08
C VAL A 179 33.78 -20.85 7.18
N ILE A 180 33.95 -22.15 7.12
CA ILE A 180 35.27 -22.83 6.93
C ILE A 180 35.16 -23.81 5.79
N PHE A 181 36.32 -24.15 5.21
CA PHE A 181 36.42 -25.00 4.06
C PHE A 181 37.21 -26.24 4.40
N VAL A 182 36.73 -27.39 3.98
CA VAL A 182 37.37 -28.70 4.14
C VAL A 182 37.55 -29.34 2.78
N LEU A 183 38.80 -29.59 2.38
CA LEU A 183 39.18 -30.41 1.23
C LEU A 183 39.28 -31.85 1.69
N GLN A 184 38.22 -32.62 1.48
CA GLN A 184 38.14 -34.03 1.91
C GLN A 184 38.69 -34.95 0.83
N GLN A 185 39.13 -36.17 1.23
CA GLN A 185 39.81 -37.17 0.39
C GLN A 185 41.16 -36.65 -0.14
N ALA A 186 41.90 -35.95 0.70
CA ALA A 186 43.19 -35.40 0.38
C ALA A 186 44.24 -36.49 -0.01
N ASP A 187 44.04 -37.73 0.44
CA ASP A 187 44.85 -38.89 0.08
C ASP A 187 44.76 -39.29 -1.40
N LEU A 188 43.79 -38.78 -2.13
CA LEU A 188 43.61 -39.05 -3.56
C LEU A 188 44.30 -38.01 -4.46
N ALA A 189 44.73 -36.88 -3.93
CA ALA A 189 45.43 -35.83 -4.65
C ALA A 189 46.92 -35.84 -4.34
N ASP A 190 47.76 -35.51 -5.31
CA ASP A 190 49.17 -35.26 -5.04
C ASP A 190 49.36 -33.89 -4.35
N GLU A 191 50.59 -33.64 -3.84
CA GLU A 191 50.87 -32.41 -3.07
C GLU A 191 50.65 -31.13 -3.90
N ARG A 192 50.95 -31.15 -5.20
CA ARG A 192 50.76 -29.99 -6.10
C ARG A 192 49.30 -29.73 -6.37
N GLU A 193 48.53 -30.80 -6.66
CA GLU A 193 47.09 -30.73 -6.84
C GLU A 193 46.40 -30.20 -5.58
N LEU A 194 46.82 -30.67 -4.40
CA LEU A 194 46.26 -30.25 -3.12
C LEU A 194 46.55 -28.79 -2.83
N GLN A 195 47.79 -28.34 -3.04
CA GLN A 195 48.19 -26.93 -2.89
C GLN A 195 47.40 -26.02 -3.86
N ALA A 196 47.25 -26.43 -5.13
CA ALA A 196 46.45 -25.69 -6.11
C ALA A 196 44.99 -25.57 -5.68
N SER A 197 44.41 -26.66 -5.15
CA SER A 197 43.01 -26.66 -4.66
C SER A 197 42.82 -25.77 -3.42
N VAL A 198 43.78 -25.79 -2.47
CA VAL A 198 43.78 -24.88 -1.30
C VAL A 198 43.87 -23.42 -1.73
N GLN A 199 44.77 -23.13 -2.68
CA GLN A 199 44.97 -21.79 -3.20
C GLN A 199 43.70 -21.29 -3.92
N TYR A 200 43.09 -22.13 -4.75
CA TYR A 200 41.85 -21.81 -5.46
C TYR A 200 40.72 -21.48 -4.49
N ILE A 201 40.45 -22.35 -3.49
CA ILE A 201 39.41 -22.08 -2.48
C ILE A 201 39.70 -20.78 -1.73
N SER A 202 40.95 -20.54 -1.36
CA SER A 202 41.33 -19.32 -0.66
C SER A 202 41.10 -18.07 -1.50
N GLN A 203 41.43 -18.10 -2.80
CA GLN A 203 41.16 -16.99 -3.73
C GLN A 203 39.67 -16.74 -3.95
N GLU A 204 38.90 -17.80 -4.22
CA GLU A 204 37.45 -17.70 -4.39
C GLU A 204 36.72 -17.17 -3.16
N ALA A 205 37.18 -17.61 -1.96
CA ALA A 205 36.63 -17.12 -0.70
C ALA A 205 36.95 -15.63 -0.47
N GLN A 206 38.20 -15.20 -0.80
CA GLN A 206 38.59 -13.78 -0.71
C GLN A 206 37.83 -12.90 -1.69
N GLN A 207 37.57 -13.35 -2.93
CA GLN A 207 36.74 -12.63 -3.91
C GLN A 207 35.30 -12.43 -3.39
N ARG A 208 34.82 -13.36 -2.57
CA ARG A 208 33.52 -13.29 -1.90
C ARG A 208 33.52 -12.53 -0.57
N GLN A 209 34.63 -11.81 -0.28
CA GLN A 209 34.80 -11.01 0.93
C GLN A 209 34.92 -11.83 2.24
N ILE A 210 35.26 -13.11 2.16
CA ILE A 210 35.57 -13.92 3.34
C ILE A 210 37.01 -13.62 3.75
N ALA A 211 37.16 -12.85 4.83
CA ALA A 211 38.49 -12.49 5.35
C ALA A 211 39.16 -13.70 5.99
N ASN A 212 40.45 -13.94 5.66
CA ASN A 212 41.28 -15.02 6.24
C ASN A 212 40.60 -16.39 6.19
N PRO A 213 40.21 -16.90 5.00
CA PRO A 213 39.48 -18.15 4.88
C PRO A 213 40.30 -19.30 5.49
N LYS A 214 39.66 -20.12 6.32
CA LYS A 214 40.27 -21.32 6.90
C LYS A 214 39.99 -22.50 5.98
N VAL A 215 41.03 -23.05 5.40
CA VAL A 215 40.98 -24.22 4.50
C VAL A 215 41.77 -25.36 5.12
N PHE A 216 41.14 -26.51 5.30
CA PHE A 216 41.72 -27.69 5.92
C PHE A 216 41.70 -28.85 4.91
N ALA A 217 42.84 -29.42 4.65
CA ALA A 217 42.94 -30.63 3.84
C ALA A 217 42.86 -31.87 4.76
N THR A 218 41.90 -32.76 4.50
CA THR A 218 41.61 -33.91 5.37
C THR A 218 41.41 -35.19 4.59
N SER A 219 41.76 -36.33 5.19
CA SER A 219 41.40 -37.67 4.71
C SER A 219 40.71 -38.47 5.84
N ALA A 220 39.42 -38.65 5.75
CA ALA A 220 38.66 -39.44 6.70
C ALA A 220 39.09 -40.91 6.68
N LYS A 221 39.50 -41.43 5.50
CA LYS A 221 40.02 -42.79 5.35
C LYS A 221 41.26 -43.01 6.21
N LEU A 222 42.28 -42.16 6.06
CA LEU A 222 43.50 -42.29 6.84
C LEU A 222 43.24 -42.10 8.34
N ALA A 223 42.47 -41.09 8.73
CA ALA A 223 42.14 -40.83 10.13
C ALA A 223 41.42 -42.00 10.82
N ILE A 224 40.49 -42.67 10.14
CA ILE A 224 39.76 -43.84 10.67
C ILE A 224 40.71 -45.06 10.78
N ASP A 225 41.54 -45.30 9.78
CA ASP A 225 42.48 -46.41 9.78
C ASP A 225 43.55 -46.25 10.86
N GLU A 226 44.06 -45.06 11.08
CA GLU A 226 45.01 -44.72 12.15
C GLU A 226 44.37 -44.91 13.55
N SER A 227 43.13 -44.51 13.74
CA SER A 227 42.42 -44.73 15.02
C SER A 227 42.26 -46.21 15.36
N LYS A 228 42.06 -47.05 14.33
CA LYS A 228 41.98 -48.52 14.49
C LYS A 228 43.35 -49.15 14.71
N SER A 229 44.44 -48.52 14.24
CA SER A 229 45.79 -49.07 14.37
C SER A 229 46.53 -48.76 15.67
N ASN A 230 45.92 -47.97 16.56
CA ASN A 230 46.47 -47.55 17.86
C ASN A 230 47.83 -46.80 17.76
N ARG A 231 48.15 -46.20 16.61
CA ARG A 231 49.35 -45.41 16.39
C ARG A 231 49.05 -43.92 16.58
N LEU A 232 49.12 -43.47 17.82
CA LEU A 232 48.84 -42.10 18.24
C LEU A 232 49.87 -41.03 17.84
N GLU A 233 50.94 -41.39 17.13
CA GLU A 233 52.08 -40.46 16.94
C GLU A 233 52.09 -39.64 15.67
N LYS A 234 51.25 -39.92 14.67
CA LYS A 234 51.11 -39.07 13.47
C LYS A 234 49.70 -39.10 12.92
N VAL A 235 48.92 -38.10 13.22
CA VAL A 235 47.63 -37.87 12.54
C VAL A 235 47.90 -37.28 11.15
N GLU A 236 48.21 -38.15 10.19
CA GLU A 236 48.48 -37.74 8.81
C GLU A 236 47.21 -37.36 8.03
N GLY A 237 46.01 -37.67 8.58
CA GLY A 237 44.74 -37.36 7.95
C GLY A 237 44.31 -35.89 7.96
N GLY A 238 45.12 -34.97 8.52
CA GLY A 238 44.81 -33.54 8.57
C GLY A 238 43.70 -33.11 9.54
N PHE A 239 43.23 -34.02 10.40
CA PHE A 239 42.15 -33.73 11.36
C PHE A 239 42.60 -32.96 12.59
N ALA A 240 43.84 -33.07 13.04
CA ALA A 240 44.35 -32.32 14.19
C ALA A 240 44.18 -30.81 14.05
N PRO A 241 44.54 -30.16 12.93
CA PRO A 241 44.24 -28.73 12.72
C PRO A 241 42.76 -28.37 12.79
N VAL A 242 41.87 -29.23 12.27
CA VAL A 242 40.41 -29.02 12.34
C VAL A 242 39.93 -29.14 13.78
N GLN A 243 40.35 -30.18 14.50
CA GLN A 243 40.01 -30.40 15.90
C GLN A 243 40.50 -29.26 16.79
N ASP A 244 41.75 -28.80 16.56
CA ASP A 244 42.30 -27.66 17.30
C ASP A 244 41.56 -26.36 17.00
N PHE A 245 41.18 -26.13 15.74
CA PHE A 245 40.34 -24.99 15.36
C PHE A 245 38.97 -25.06 16.06
N ILE A 246 38.32 -26.20 16.02
CA ILE A 246 37.02 -26.40 16.68
C ILE A 246 37.15 -26.20 18.19
N ARG A 247 38.18 -26.84 18.81
CA ARG A 247 38.43 -26.71 20.25
C ARG A 247 38.72 -25.26 20.65
N SER A 248 39.59 -24.56 19.95
CA SER A 248 39.92 -23.17 20.23
C SER A 248 38.74 -22.23 19.98
N THR A 249 37.89 -22.53 18.99
CA THR A 249 36.68 -21.77 18.69
C THR A 249 35.63 -21.91 19.77
N ILE A 250 35.50 -23.12 20.37
CA ILE A 250 34.45 -23.40 21.37
C ILE A 250 34.91 -23.06 22.78
N THR A 251 36.22 -23.30 23.12
CA THR A 251 36.77 -23.04 24.45
C THR A 251 37.22 -21.58 24.59
N GLY A 252 37.19 -21.04 25.80
CA GLY A 252 37.73 -19.71 26.08
C GLY A 252 36.88 -18.50 25.72
N GLY A 253 35.58 -18.67 25.60
CA GLY A 253 34.64 -17.56 25.33
C GLY A 253 34.51 -17.16 23.86
N GLN A 254 35.40 -17.60 22.99
CA GLN A 254 35.34 -17.32 21.56
C GLN A 254 34.12 -17.95 20.89
N GLY A 255 33.78 -19.22 21.25
CA GLY A 255 32.55 -19.87 20.74
C GLY A 255 31.29 -19.12 21.11
N TYR A 256 31.27 -18.55 22.31
CA TYR A 256 30.13 -17.74 22.75
C TYR A 256 30.01 -16.45 21.95
N ARG A 257 31.15 -15.77 21.70
CA ARG A 257 31.18 -14.56 20.84
C ARG A 257 30.75 -14.89 19.42
N LEU A 258 31.25 -15.99 18.85
CA LEU A 258 30.91 -16.42 17.51
C LEU A 258 29.40 -16.74 17.40
N LYS A 259 28.84 -17.38 18.43
CA LYS A 259 27.40 -17.67 18.52
C LYS A 259 26.56 -16.38 18.57
N LEU A 260 26.96 -15.41 19.38
CA LEU A 260 26.30 -14.10 19.44
C LEU A 260 26.38 -13.37 18.09
N THR A 261 27.56 -13.35 17.47
CA THR A 261 27.78 -12.74 16.15
C THR A 261 26.94 -13.41 15.06
N SER A 262 26.86 -14.73 15.06
CA SER A 262 26.05 -15.48 14.11
C SER A 262 24.54 -15.20 14.26
N ASN A 263 24.04 -15.16 15.50
CA ASN A 263 22.61 -14.90 15.77
C ASN A 263 22.23 -13.46 15.44
N ILE A 264 23.06 -12.47 15.81
CA ILE A 264 22.79 -11.08 15.48
C ILE A 264 22.92 -10.82 13.96
N GLY A 265 23.87 -11.46 13.29
CA GLY A 265 24.00 -11.40 11.84
C GLY A 265 22.79 -11.96 11.11
N ALA A 266 22.21 -13.07 11.61
CA ALA A 266 20.95 -13.60 11.08
C ALA A 266 19.79 -12.63 11.29
N ALA A 267 19.69 -12.02 12.49
CA ALA A 267 18.68 -11.00 12.77
C ALA A 267 18.83 -9.76 11.85
N GLU A 268 20.07 -9.30 11.60
CA GLU A 268 20.34 -8.21 10.66
C GLU A 268 19.82 -8.53 9.25
N GLN A 269 20.06 -9.75 8.75
CA GLN A 269 19.60 -10.15 7.42
C GLN A 269 18.08 -10.18 7.32
N ILE A 270 17.41 -10.68 8.35
CA ILE A 270 15.93 -10.68 8.42
C ILE A 270 15.41 -9.24 8.39
N VAL A 271 16.00 -8.36 9.20
CA VAL A 271 15.60 -6.94 9.27
C VAL A 271 15.91 -6.21 7.95
N GLU A 272 17.00 -6.54 7.26
CA GLU A 272 17.34 -5.95 5.96
C GLU A 272 16.34 -6.34 4.87
N ARG A 273 15.95 -7.62 4.78
CA ARG A 273 14.92 -8.11 3.84
C ARG A 273 13.58 -7.41 4.09
N LEU A 274 13.09 -7.46 5.31
CA LEU A 274 11.84 -6.80 5.70
C LEU A 274 11.89 -5.28 5.52
N GLY A 275 13.07 -4.68 5.66
CA GLY A 275 13.27 -3.24 5.52
C GLY A 275 12.95 -2.72 4.13
N ASN A 276 13.16 -3.51 3.09
CA ASN A 276 12.78 -3.15 1.73
C ASN A 276 11.26 -3.15 1.57
N ASP A 277 10.60 -4.21 2.06
CA ASP A 277 9.15 -4.35 1.99
C ASP A 277 8.44 -3.27 2.81
N MET A 278 8.89 -3.05 4.05
CA MET A 278 8.33 -1.99 4.92
C MET A 278 8.51 -0.59 4.33
N ARG A 279 9.60 -0.36 3.59
CA ARG A 279 9.82 0.91 2.89
C ARG A 279 8.81 1.09 1.75
N LEU A 280 8.57 0.03 0.98
CA LEU A 280 7.57 0.04 -0.10
C LEU A 280 6.17 0.28 0.46
N ILE A 281 5.80 -0.40 1.55
CA ILE A 281 4.51 -0.21 2.23
C ILE A 281 4.37 1.23 2.72
N LYS A 282 5.41 1.79 3.38
CA LYS A 282 5.40 3.19 3.84
C LYS A 282 5.27 4.19 2.70
N GLN A 283 5.97 3.95 1.59
CA GLN A 283 5.89 4.80 0.39
C GLN A 283 4.49 4.73 -0.22
N GLN A 284 3.90 3.54 -0.30
CA GLN A 284 2.55 3.37 -0.83
C GLN A 284 1.51 4.07 0.02
N LEU A 285 1.54 3.89 1.34
CA LEU A 285 0.64 4.59 2.27
C LEU A 285 0.72 6.11 2.08
N HIS A 286 1.94 6.64 1.99
CA HIS A 286 2.13 8.09 1.76
C HIS A 286 1.58 8.53 0.40
N GLN A 287 1.71 7.71 -0.64
CA GLN A 287 1.14 7.99 -1.96
C GLN A 287 -0.40 8.00 -1.89
N ASP A 288 -1.00 7.03 -1.23
CA ASP A 288 -2.44 6.90 -1.09
C ASP A 288 -3.03 8.09 -0.30
N GLU A 289 -2.39 8.47 0.83
CA GLU A 289 -2.72 9.69 1.60
C GLU A 289 -2.63 10.96 0.73
N SER A 290 -1.57 11.09 -0.07
CA SER A 290 -1.35 12.25 -0.95
C SER A 290 -2.44 12.36 -2.03
N VAL A 291 -2.83 11.24 -2.62
CA VAL A 291 -3.91 11.20 -3.63
C VAL A 291 -5.25 11.55 -3.01
N VAL A 292 -5.57 10.99 -1.84
CA VAL A 292 -6.80 11.32 -1.10
C VAL A 292 -6.85 12.81 -0.75
N ALA A 293 -5.76 13.38 -0.25
CA ALA A 293 -5.67 14.81 0.03
C ALA A 293 -5.88 15.67 -1.23
N SER A 294 -5.27 15.26 -2.35
CA SER A 294 -5.44 15.94 -3.65
C SER A 294 -6.86 15.85 -4.18
N ILE A 295 -7.55 14.72 -4.00
CA ILE A 295 -8.96 14.55 -4.39
C ILE A 295 -9.85 15.51 -3.56
N ARG A 296 -9.68 15.53 -2.24
CA ARG A 296 -10.43 16.43 -1.35
C ARG A 296 -10.22 17.91 -1.70
N ASP A 297 -8.98 18.30 -1.96
CA ASP A 297 -8.62 19.67 -2.36
C ASP A 297 -9.25 20.06 -3.71
N ARG A 298 -9.16 19.20 -4.71
CA ARG A 298 -9.79 19.43 -6.03
C ARG A 298 -11.31 19.52 -5.98
N LEU A 299 -11.96 18.69 -5.16
CA LEU A 299 -13.40 18.78 -4.94
C LEU A 299 -13.76 20.12 -4.30
N GLY A 300 -13.04 20.55 -3.27
CA GLY A 300 -13.25 21.84 -2.62
C GLY A 300 -13.01 23.04 -3.55
N GLN A 301 -11.93 23.00 -4.34
CA GLN A 301 -11.63 24.02 -5.35
C GLN A 301 -12.70 24.05 -6.44
N GLY A 302 -13.10 22.89 -6.96
CA GLY A 302 -14.14 22.76 -7.97
C GLY A 302 -15.47 23.31 -7.47
N GLN A 303 -15.87 22.98 -6.25
CA GLN A 303 -17.09 23.52 -5.62
C GLN A 303 -17.04 25.05 -5.48
N SER A 304 -15.91 25.58 -5.01
CA SER A 304 -15.72 27.03 -4.87
C SER A 304 -15.78 27.73 -6.24
N GLN A 305 -15.11 27.18 -7.26
CA GLN A 305 -15.14 27.70 -8.62
C GLN A 305 -16.56 27.69 -9.18
N SER A 306 -17.31 26.64 -8.96
CA SER A 306 -18.69 26.50 -9.40
C SER A 306 -19.63 27.51 -8.74
N HIS A 307 -19.41 27.85 -7.48
CA HIS A 307 -20.14 28.95 -6.83
C HIS A 307 -19.91 30.28 -7.54
N TYR A 308 -18.65 30.63 -7.89
CA TYR A 308 -18.36 31.83 -8.66
C TYR A 308 -19.03 31.83 -10.06
N GLU A 309 -19.09 30.67 -10.70
CA GLU A 309 -19.75 30.54 -12.01
C GLU A 309 -21.27 30.71 -11.89
N ILE A 310 -21.88 30.21 -10.80
CA ILE A 310 -23.31 30.45 -10.50
C ILE A 310 -23.55 31.93 -10.24
N ASP A 311 -22.76 32.59 -9.41
CA ASP A 311 -22.94 33.99 -9.13
C ASP A 311 -22.83 34.84 -10.42
N ALA A 312 -21.88 34.52 -11.29
CA ALA A 312 -21.73 35.15 -12.60
C ALA A 312 -22.90 34.83 -13.56
N LEU A 313 -23.51 33.65 -13.46
CA LEU A 313 -24.71 33.31 -14.21
C LEU A 313 -25.90 34.09 -13.70
N VAL A 314 -26.13 34.14 -12.38
CA VAL A 314 -27.17 34.92 -11.75
C VAL A 314 -27.08 36.40 -12.14
N GLU A 315 -25.88 36.99 -12.08
CA GLU A 315 -25.64 38.37 -12.52
C GLU A 315 -26.07 38.59 -13.99
N ARG A 316 -25.67 37.69 -14.90
CA ARG A 316 -26.09 37.77 -16.30
C ARG A 316 -27.60 37.63 -16.49
N LEU A 317 -28.23 36.74 -15.76
CA LEU A 317 -29.71 36.61 -15.75
C LEU A 317 -30.36 37.88 -15.25
N MET A 318 -29.81 38.52 -14.21
CA MET A 318 -30.31 39.76 -13.67
C MET A 318 -30.21 40.92 -14.67
N VAL A 319 -29.09 41.01 -15.42
CA VAL A 319 -28.97 42.01 -16.48
C VAL A 319 -30.05 41.84 -17.58
N GLN A 320 -30.31 40.61 -18.00
CA GLN A 320 -31.35 40.32 -18.98
C GLN A 320 -32.75 40.58 -18.44
N TYR A 321 -32.99 40.18 -17.18
CA TYR A 321 -34.23 40.49 -16.45
C TYR A 321 -34.49 42.01 -16.43
N GLU A 322 -33.52 42.81 -16.03
CA GLU A 322 -33.63 44.29 -15.97
C GLU A 322 -33.92 44.88 -17.33
N ARG A 323 -33.27 44.40 -18.37
CA ARG A 323 -33.48 44.87 -19.73
C ARG A 323 -34.90 44.62 -20.20
N THR A 324 -35.40 43.41 -20.04
CA THR A 324 -36.78 43.06 -20.42
C THR A 324 -37.79 43.81 -19.58
N ILE A 325 -37.59 43.93 -18.28
CA ILE A 325 -38.47 44.70 -17.39
C ILE A 325 -38.49 46.20 -17.77
N TYR A 326 -37.35 46.74 -18.15
CA TYR A 326 -37.30 48.14 -18.62
C TYR A 326 -38.14 48.33 -19.90
N GLN A 327 -38.10 47.41 -20.83
CA GLN A 327 -38.95 47.42 -22.04
C GLN A 327 -40.42 47.36 -21.68
N ILE A 328 -40.80 46.43 -20.84
CA ILE A 328 -42.19 46.27 -20.34
C ILE A 328 -42.68 47.55 -19.64
N LYS A 329 -41.83 48.18 -18.84
CA LYS A 329 -42.12 49.42 -18.13
C LYS A 329 -42.38 50.59 -19.13
N GLN A 330 -41.60 50.67 -20.22
CA GLN A 330 -41.84 51.65 -21.25
C GLN A 330 -43.13 51.40 -22.02
N GLU A 331 -43.40 50.17 -22.43
CA GLU A 331 -44.67 49.79 -23.07
C GLU A 331 -45.89 50.09 -22.20
N PHE A 332 -45.77 49.79 -20.87
CA PHE A 332 -46.85 50.12 -19.93
C PHE A 332 -47.07 51.62 -19.79
N ARG A 333 -46.02 52.44 -19.74
CA ARG A 333 -46.09 53.91 -19.69
C ARG A 333 -46.74 54.50 -20.96
N ASP A 334 -46.36 53.98 -22.12
CA ASP A 334 -46.85 54.44 -23.41
C ASP A 334 -48.31 54.04 -23.64
N GLY A 335 -48.67 52.79 -23.29
CA GLY A 335 -50.03 52.34 -23.36
C GLY A 335 -50.96 53.15 -22.45
N LEU A 336 -50.56 53.44 -21.21
CA LEU A 336 -51.32 54.30 -20.31
C LEU A 336 -51.47 55.73 -20.86
N SER A 337 -50.48 56.22 -21.63
CA SER A 337 -50.56 57.54 -22.28
C SER A 337 -51.60 57.57 -23.39
N ILE A 338 -51.64 56.54 -24.24
CA ILE A 338 -52.61 56.40 -25.31
C ILE A 338 -54.07 56.39 -24.73
N PHE A 339 -54.27 55.58 -23.66
CA PHE A 339 -55.60 55.53 -23.02
C PHE A 339 -55.98 56.84 -22.29
N THR A 340 -55.01 57.64 -21.88
CA THR A 340 -55.26 58.97 -21.30
C THR A 340 -55.57 60.04 -22.36
N LEU A 341 -54.93 59.98 -23.53
CA LEU A 341 -55.15 60.88 -24.66
C LEU A 341 -56.51 60.65 -25.37
N ALA A 342 -56.94 59.37 -25.46
CA ALA A 342 -58.27 59.00 -26.03
C ALA A 342 -59.47 59.52 -25.27
N LYS A 343 -59.26 60.22 -24.15
CA LYS A 343 -60.31 60.84 -23.34
C LYS A 343 -61.10 61.97 -24.08
N ARG A 344 -60.52 62.46 -25.19
CA ARG A 344 -61.13 63.57 -25.96
C ARG A 344 -62.16 63.13 -27.00
N SER A 345 -62.41 61.83 -27.20
CA SER A 345 -63.35 61.28 -28.18
C SER A 345 -64.54 60.69 -27.50
N VAL A 346 -65.69 61.30 -27.65
CA VAL A 346 -66.94 61.05 -26.93
C VAL A 346 -67.59 59.67 -27.23
N LEU A 347 -67.16 58.96 -28.25
CA LEU A 347 -67.73 57.68 -28.73
C LEU A 347 -67.17 56.40 -28.11
N SER A 348 -66.33 56.45 -27.05
CA SER A 348 -65.56 55.26 -26.61
C SER A 348 -65.82 54.76 -25.17
N ILE A 349 -66.91 55.23 -24.55
CA ILE A 349 -67.10 54.97 -23.08
C ILE A 349 -67.49 53.50 -22.77
N PHE A 350 -68.25 52.84 -23.66
CA PHE A 350 -68.80 51.52 -23.38
C PHE A 350 -67.87 50.31 -23.46
N ASN A 351 -66.72 50.40 -24.18
CA ASN A 351 -65.76 49.28 -24.36
C ASN A 351 -64.40 49.53 -23.75
N ARG A 352 -64.20 50.54 -22.95
CA ARG A 352 -62.92 51.00 -22.47
C ARG A 352 -62.27 50.03 -21.46
N LYS A 353 -63.06 49.48 -20.56
CA LYS A 353 -62.60 48.52 -19.56
C LYS A 353 -62.09 47.25 -20.22
N GLN A 354 -62.89 46.70 -21.14
CA GLN A 354 -62.49 45.49 -21.89
C GLN A 354 -61.27 45.68 -22.76
N ARG A 355 -61.09 46.83 -23.41
CA ARG A 355 -59.90 47.13 -24.21
C ARG A 355 -58.61 47.28 -23.37
N ILE A 356 -58.70 47.82 -22.17
CA ILE A 356 -57.61 47.95 -21.24
C ILE A 356 -57.26 46.56 -20.65
N GLU A 357 -58.26 45.76 -20.31
CA GLU A 357 -58.04 44.38 -19.84
C GLU A 357 -57.39 43.53 -20.93
N THR A 358 -57.80 43.59 -22.17
CA THR A 358 -57.18 42.88 -23.30
C THR A 358 -55.77 43.33 -23.54
N TRP A 359 -55.50 44.63 -23.56
CA TRP A 359 -54.13 45.16 -23.73
C TRP A 359 -53.23 44.75 -22.55
N MET A 360 -53.72 44.78 -21.35
CA MET A 360 -52.93 44.34 -20.17
C MET A 360 -52.64 42.85 -20.24
N ASN A 361 -53.59 42.01 -20.66
CA ASN A 361 -53.38 40.60 -20.86
C ASN A 361 -52.36 40.30 -21.98
N ASP A 362 -52.46 41.05 -23.07
CA ASP A 362 -51.46 40.98 -24.17
C ASP A 362 -50.06 41.38 -23.68
N LEU A 363 -49.95 42.47 -22.93
CA LEU A 363 -48.69 42.91 -22.34
C LEU A 363 -48.10 41.84 -21.41
N LYS A 364 -48.98 41.25 -20.58
CA LYS A 364 -48.59 40.12 -19.69
C LYS A 364 -48.02 38.97 -20.50
N THR A 365 -48.76 38.47 -21.50
CA THR A 365 -48.35 37.30 -22.29
C THR A 365 -47.06 37.57 -23.07
N ARG A 366 -46.91 38.77 -23.61
CA ARG A 366 -45.66 39.15 -24.32
C ARG A 366 -44.47 39.25 -23.33
N ALA A 367 -44.70 39.90 -22.19
CA ALA A 367 -43.69 40.04 -21.16
C ALA A 367 -43.22 38.68 -20.64
N GLN A 368 -44.15 37.78 -20.39
CA GLN A 368 -43.87 36.43 -19.93
C GLN A 368 -43.03 35.65 -20.95
N LYS A 369 -43.49 35.67 -22.22
CA LYS A 369 -42.79 34.97 -23.31
C LYS A 369 -41.42 35.53 -23.58
N GLU A 370 -41.25 36.86 -23.59
CA GLU A 370 -39.95 37.51 -23.86
C GLU A 370 -38.97 37.24 -22.72
N LEU A 371 -39.42 37.30 -21.46
CA LEU A 371 -38.59 36.98 -20.30
C LEU A 371 -38.16 35.49 -20.32
N GLU A 372 -39.12 34.60 -20.60
CA GLU A 372 -38.85 33.15 -20.68
C GLU A 372 -37.80 32.84 -21.75
N ILE A 373 -37.93 33.35 -22.97
CA ILE A 373 -36.97 33.11 -24.06
C ILE A 373 -35.60 33.68 -23.73
N THR A 374 -35.52 34.93 -23.25
CA THR A 374 -34.27 35.60 -22.97
C THR A 374 -33.49 34.99 -21.82
N LEU A 375 -34.20 34.55 -20.76
CA LEU A 375 -33.56 33.89 -19.62
C LEU A 375 -33.17 32.45 -19.94
N ASP A 376 -33.97 31.73 -20.74
CA ASP A 376 -33.67 30.36 -21.17
C ASP A 376 -32.40 30.31 -22.01
N GLU A 377 -32.23 31.19 -22.99
CA GLU A 377 -30.99 31.29 -23.81
C GLU A 377 -29.76 31.59 -22.95
N THR A 378 -29.86 32.54 -22.01
CA THR A 378 -28.78 32.90 -21.09
C THR A 378 -28.43 31.75 -20.14
N SER A 379 -29.41 31.00 -19.68
CA SER A 379 -29.22 29.87 -18.78
C SER A 379 -28.53 28.69 -19.45
N LYS A 380 -28.90 28.36 -20.70
CA LYS A 380 -28.32 27.26 -21.49
C LYS A 380 -26.83 27.46 -21.73
N ASP A 381 -26.42 28.69 -22.09
CA ASP A 381 -24.99 28.99 -22.30
C ASP A 381 -24.16 28.91 -21.01
N GLY A 382 -24.71 29.39 -19.89
CA GLY A 382 -24.07 29.28 -18.57
C GLY A 382 -23.97 27.86 -18.08
N ALA A 383 -25.06 27.09 -18.19
CA ALA A 383 -25.11 25.70 -17.75
C ALA A 383 -24.15 24.79 -18.51
N LYS A 384 -23.99 25.00 -19.82
CA LYS A 384 -23.05 24.21 -20.63
C LYS A 384 -21.61 24.34 -20.11
N ARG A 385 -21.14 25.56 -19.84
CA ARG A 385 -19.79 25.79 -19.30
C ARG A 385 -19.58 25.11 -17.96
N PHE A 386 -20.59 25.17 -17.11
CA PHE A 386 -20.61 24.55 -15.79
C PHE A 386 -20.52 23.02 -15.90
N ILE A 387 -21.30 22.40 -16.79
CA ILE A 387 -21.27 20.96 -17.06
C ILE A 387 -19.90 20.53 -17.55
N ASP A 388 -19.32 21.25 -18.52
CA ASP A 388 -18.00 20.96 -19.06
C ASP A 388 -16.91 21.04 -17.96
N SER A 389 -17.04 22.00 -17.04
CA SER A 389 -16.13 22.16 -15.90
C SER A 389 -16.20 20.96 -14.94
N ILE A 390 -17.40 20.55 -14.53
CA ILE A 390 -17.61 19.37 -13.66
C ILE A 390 -17.09 18.08 -14.33
N GLN A 391 -17.42 17.85 -15.59
CA GLN A 391 -16.95 16.67 -16.32
C GLN A 391 -15.43 16.61 -16.42
N SER A 392 -14.79 17.76 -16.70
CA SER A 392 -13.35 17.86 -16.74
C SER A 392 -12.72 17.53 -15.37
N MET A 393 -13.30 18.05 -14.30
CA MET A 393 -12.86 17.76 -12.93
C MET A 393 -12.99 16.27 -12.61
N VAL A 394 -14.16 15.64 -12.87
CA VAL A 394 -14.38 14.21 -12.59
C VAL A 394 -13.43 13.32 -13.38
N LYS A 395 -13.14 13.66 -14.66
CA LYS A 395 -12.12 12.95 -15.46
C LYS A 395 -10.73 13.06 -14.84
N GLN A 396 -10.36 14.22 -14.32
CA GLN A 396 -9.07 14.40 -13.63
C GLN A 396 -9.01 13.61 -12.33
N LEU A 397 -10.10 13.55 -11.56
CA LEU A 397 -10.20 12.73 -10.35
C LEU A 397 -10.08 11.25 -10.67
N LEU A 398 -10.72 10.77 -11.73
CA LEU A 398 -10.58 9.38 -12.21
C LEU A 398 -9.13 9.06 -12.58
N ALA A 399 -8.45 9.97 -13.28
CA ALA A 399 -7.04 9.80 -13.62
C ALA A 399 -6.15 9.70 -12.37
N GLN A 400 -6.44 10.45 -11.30
CA GLN A 400 -5.71 10.34 -10.03
C GLN A 400 -5.93 8.99 -9.37
N VAL A 401 -7.16 8.48 -9.30
CA VAL A 401 -7.44 7.13 -8.75
C VAL A 401 -6.70 6.06 -9.55
N THR A 402 -6.62 6.20 -10.88
CA THR A 402 -5.89 5.24 -11.72
C THR A 402 -4.38 5.21 -11.41
N THR A 403 -3.78 6.30 -10.91
CA THR A 403 -2.36 6.28 -10.49
C THR A 403 -2.09 5.40 -9.28
N LEU A 404 -3.14 5.03 -8.52
CA LEU A 404 -3.03 4.12 -7.39
C LEU A 404 -2.91 2.64 -7.80
N GLU A 405 -3.15 2.28 -9.06
CA GLU A 405 -3.01 0.92 -9.60
C GLU A 405 -1.52 0.53 -9.76
N ASN A 406 -0.78 0.49 -8.66
CA ASN A 406 0.63 0.10 -8.69
C ASN A 406 0.82 -1.31 -8.11
N ASP A 407 1.46 -2.20 -8.90
CA ASP A 407 1.69 -3.60 -8.54
C ASP A 407 2.92 -3.83 -7.63
N ALA A 408 3.59 -2.78 -7.16
CA ALA A 408 4.82 -2.91 -6.38
C ALA A 408 4.62 -3.72 -5.08
N LEU A 409 3.45 -3.61 -4.45
CA LEU A 409 3.11 -4.32 -3.22
C LEU A 409 2.87 -5.83 -3.41
N ARG A 410 2.47 -6.27 -4.59
CA ARG A 410 2.27 -7.72 -4.89
C ARG A 410 3.55 -8.54 -4.85
N LYS A 411 4.72 -7.88 -4.83
CA LYS A 411 6.04 -8.52 -4.81
C LYS A 411 6.66 -8.57 -3.41
N THR A 412 5.96 -8.06 -2.40
CA THR A 412 6.47 -8.07 -1.02
C THR A 412 6.27 -9.45 -0.37
N GLU A 413 7.16 -9.82 0.54
CA GLU A 413 7.02 -11.03 1.37
C GLU A 413 6.01 -10.83 2.53
N ILE A 414 5.49 -9.61 2.67
CA ILE A 414 4.51 -9.24 3.71
C ILE A 414 3.11 -9.44 3.16
N SER A 415 2.37 -10.36 3.76
CA SER A 415 0.97 -10.61 3.44
C SER A 415 0.08 -9.98 4.52
N LEU A 416 -0.58 -8.90 4.17
CA LEU A 416 -1.59 -8.27 5.03
C LEU A 416 -2.92 -8.24 4.27
N PRO A 417 -4.01 -8.78 4.83
CA PRO A 417 -5.33 -8.81 4.17
C PRO A 417 -5.79 -7.43 3.68
N MET A 418 -5.38 -6.39 4.40
CA MET A 418 -5.66 -5.00 4.04
C MET A 418 -5.03 -4.60 2.69
N LEU A 419 -3.83 -5.08 2.36
CA LEU A 419 -3.18 -4.76 1.09
C LEU A 419 -3.88 -5.44 -0.10
N GLU A 420 -4.52 -6.59 0.11
CA GLU A 420 -5.35 -7.24 -0.89
C GLU A 420 -6.65 -6.45 -1.10
N TYR A 421 -7.30 -6.02 -0.02
CA TYR A 421 -8.52 -5.21 -0.06
C TYR A 421 -8.32 -3.86 -0.76
N ARG A 422 -7.11 -3.30 -0.73
CA ARG A 422 -6.74 -2.07 -1.43
C ARG A 422 -7.13 -2.08 -2.92
N TYR A 423 -6.84 -3.17 -3.60
CA TYR A 423 -7.14 -3.28 -5.05
C TYR A 423 -8.64 -3.30 -5.31
N GLU A 424 -9.41 -3.97 -4.46
CA GLU A 424 -10.87 -4.01 -4.56
C GLU A 424 -11.48 -2.62 -4.38
N VAL A 425 -10.99 -1.85 -3.40
CA VAL A 425 -11.45 -0.47 -3.15
C VAL A 425 -11.13 0.44 -4.32
N ILE A 426 -9.91 0.42 -4.84
CA ILE A 426 -9.50 1.25 -5.98
C ILE A 426 -10.37 0.93 -7.20
N GLU A 427 -10.60 -0.34 -7.50
CA GLU A 427 -11.44 -0.77 -8.62
C GLU A 427 -12.90 -0.40 -8.41
N SER A 428 -13.44 -0.56 -7.21
CA SER A 428 -14.80 -0.14 -6.82
C SER A 428 -15.01 1.35 -7.06
N VAL A 429 -14.11 2.20 -6.54
CA VAL A 429 -14.18 3.65 -6.69
C VAL A 429 -14.05 4.07 -8.16
N LYS A 430 -13.11 3.49 -8.90
CA LYS A 430 -12.93 3.73 -10.34
C LYS A 430 -14.18 3.38 -11.13
N ASN A 431 -14.82 2.25 -10.82
CA ASN A 431 -16.06 1.83 -11.47
C ASN A 431 -17.22 2.79 -11.14
N ARG A 432 -17.35 3.23 -9.89
CA ARG A 432 -18.37 4.22 -9.49
C ARG A 432 -18.19 5.54 -10.25
N ILE A 433 -16.97 6.07 -10.30
CA ILE A 433 -16.68 7.32 -11.03
C ILE A 433 -16.89 7.15 -12.54
N SER A 434 -16.48 6.00 -13.10
CA SER A 434 -16.71 5.69 -14.52
C SER A 434 -18.19 5.57 -14.83
N THR A 435 -18.98 4.99 -13.91
CA THR A 435 -20.43 4.93 -14.02
C THR A 435 -21.02 6.33 -14.00
N LEU A 436 -20.60 7.21 -13.08
CA LEU A 436 -21.05 8.61 -13.07
C LEU A 436 -20.76 9.33 -14.39
N LEU A 437 -19.61 9.08 -15.01
CA LEU A 437 -19.24 9.70 -16.31
C LEU A 437 -20.03 9.13 -17.49
N ASN A 438 -20.47 7.86 -17.41
CA ASN A 438 -21.14 7.14 -18.49
C ASN A 438 -22.64 6.97 -18.23
N ASP A 439 -23.12 7.28 -17.03
CA ASP A 439 -24.54 7.13 -16.68
C ASP A 439 -25.35 8.20 -17.42
N GLU A 440 -26.21 7.74 -18.31
CA GLU A 440 -27.17 8.61 -18.99
C GLU A 440 -27.99 9.39 -17.94
N THR A 441 -28.26 8.83 -16.76
CA THR A 441 -29.01 9.50 -15.69
C THR A 441 -28.21 10.67 -15.10
N PHE A 442 -26.91 10.50 -14.80
CA PHE A 442 -26.06 11.59 -14.33
C PHE A 442 -25.80 12.60 -15.44
N MET A 443 -25.54 12.11 -16.67
CA MET A 443 -25.37 12.97 -17.85
C MET A 443 -26.69 13.68 -18.19
N ASN A 444 -27.81 13.00 -18.08
CA ASN A 444 -29.12 13.59 -18.23
C ASN A 444 -29.45 14.54 -17.07
N CYS A 445 -29.01 14.23 -15.84
CA CYS A 445 -29.04 15.19 -14.73
C CYS A 445 -28.21 16.46 -14.99
N LEU A 446 -27.21 16.39 -15.89
CA LEU A 446 -26.44 17.54 -16.30
C LEU A 446 -26.95 18.17 -17.60
N THR A 447 -27.53 17.40 -18.53
CA THR A 447 -27.77 17.83 -19.92
C THR A 447 -29.20 17.81 -20.40
N ASP A 448 -30.17 17.15 -19.70
CA ASP A 448 -31.56 17.04 -20.19
C ASP A 448 -32.28 18.38 -20.25
N THR A 449 -32.59 18.73 -21.49
CA THR A 449 -33.59 19.77 -21.78
C THR A 449 -34.96 19.11 -21.78
N VAL A 450 -35.72 19.27 -20.72
CA VAL A 450 -37.09 18.74 -20.67
C VAL A 450 -38.02 19.68 -21.41
N ASP A 451 -38.38 19.30 -22.63
CA ASP A 451 -39.57 19.83 -23.27
C ASP A 451 -40.79 19.26 -22.54
N GLY A 452 -41.39 20.05 -21.66
CA GLY A 452 -42.76 19.83 -21.16
C GLY A 452 -42.96 19.16 -19.80
N VAL A 453 -42.04 19.23 -18.84
CA VAL A 453 -42.27 18.68 -17.47
C VAL A 453 -42.80 19.73 -16.51
N ALA A 454 -43.91 19.39 -15.85
CA ALA A 454 -44.54 20.21 -14.80
C ALA A 454 -43.61 20.45 -13.59
N PRO A 455 -43.69 21.61 -12.92
CA PRO A 455 -42.91 21.89 -11.71
C PRO A 455 -43.23 20.88 -10.61
N GLY A 456 -42.27 20.08 -10.21
CA GLY A 456 -42.42 19.12 -9.10
C GLY A 456 -41.85 17.72 -9.32
N VAL A 457 -41.26 17.41 -10.47
CA VAL A 457 -40.64 16.10 -10.73
C VAL A 457 -39.14 16.14 -10.39
N ALA A 458 -38.77 15.46 -9.33
CA ALA A 458 -37.38 15.20 -8.97
C ALA A 458 -36.74 14.25 -9.99
N GLY A 459 -36.14 14.80 -11.07
CA GLY A 459 -35.51 13.96 -12.11
C GLY A 459 -35.00 14.69 -13.34
N GLY A 460 -35.09 16.01 -13.41
CA GLY A 460 -34.54 16.77 -14.53
C GLY A 460 -33.05 17.09 -14.33
N GLY A 461 -32.25 17.08 -15.43
CA GLY A 461 -30.85 17.46 -15.40
C GLY A 461 -30.63 18.90 -14.91
N LEU A 462 -29.35 19.26 -14.69
CA LEU A 462 -28.96 20.59 -14.22
C LEU A 462 -29.55 21.70 -15.12
N LEU A 463 -29.55 21.51 -16.44
CA LEU A 463 -30.21 22.43 -17.39
C LEU A 463 -31.72 22.53 -17.18
N ALA A 464 -32.38 21.39 -16.94
CA ALA A 464 -33.82 21.38 -16.66
C ALA A 464 -34.14 22.00 -15.30
N VAL A 465 -33.28 21.78 -14.29
CA VAL A 465 -33.40 22.43 -12.98
C VAL A 465 -33.18 23.94 -13.10
N ILE A 466 -32.15 24.39 -13.82
CA ILE A 466 -31.90 25.81 -14.07
C ILE A 466 -33.07 26.42 -14.85
N GLY A 467 -33.45 25.82 -15.99
CA GLY A 467 -34.56 26.27 -16.80
C GLY A 467 -35.89 26.22 -16.08
N GLY A 468 -36.18 25.12 -15.36
CA GLY A 468 -37.41 24.96 -14.55
C GLY A 468 -37.46 25.93 -13.38
N THR A 469 -36.35 26.18 -12.70
CA THR A 469 -36.23 27.19 -11.65
C THR A 469 -36.54 28.59 -12.21
N ILE A 470 -35.89 28.93 -13.34
CA ILE A 470 -36.11 30.22 -14.00
C ILE A 470 -37.57 30.35 -14.45
N ALA A 471 -38.12 29.32 -15.10
CA ALA A 471 -39.53 29.32 -15.54
C ALA A 471 -40.50 29.48 -14.37
N ALA A 472 -40.35 28.67 -13.31
CA ALA A 472 -41.22 28.73 -12.13
C ALA A 472 -41.14 30.08 -11.41
N VAL A 473 -39.92 30.62 -11.20
CA VAL A 473 -39.76 31.92 -10.56
C VAL A 473 -40.27 33.03 -11.46
N THR A 474 -40.03 32.93 -12.80
CA THR A 474 -40.52 33.90 -13.78
C THR A 474 -42.06 33.93 -13.81
N GLU A 475 -42.70 32.75 -13.78
CA GLU A 475 -44.17 32.66 -13.77
C GLU A 475 -44.78 33.30 -12.50
N VAL A 476 -44.24 32.93 -11.31
CA VAL A 476 -44.70 33.49 -10.02
C VAL A 476 -44.48 35.01 -9.97
N VAL A 477 -43.26 35.45 -10.38
CA VAL A 477 -42.91 36.87 -10.36
C VAL A 477 -43.78 37.68 -11.29
N ILE A 478 -44.07 37.21 -12.52
CA ILE A 478 -44.91 37.90 -13.47
C ILE A 478 -46.36 37.91 -13.01
N LEU A 479 -46.85 36.81 -12.45
CA LEU A 479 -48.19 36.74 -11.88
C LEU A 479 -48.37 37.72 -10.71
N ASP A 480 -47.42 37.82 -9.81
CA ASP A 480 -47.42 38.77 -8.69
C ASP A 480 -47.38 40.24 -9.15
N ILE A 481 -46.49 40.55 -10.10
CA ILE A 481 -46.35 41.91 -10.64
C ILE A 481 -47.62 42.35 -11.32
N ILE A 482 -48.10 41.54 -12.25
CA ILE A 482 -49.23 41.93 -13.11
C ILE A 482 -50.52 41.80 -12.32
N GLY A 483 -50.66 40.77 -11.45
CA GLY A 483 -51.84 40.61 -10.60
C GLY A 483 -52.05 41.79 -9.66
N SER A 484 -50.98 42.29 -9.00
CA SER A 484 -51.06 43.43 -8.10
C SER A 484 -51.33 44.76 -8.81
N VAL A 485 -50.79 44.93 -10.03
CA VAL A 485 -51.04 46.10 -10.87
C VAL A 485 -52.42 46.05 -11.49
N PHE A 486 -52.91 44.86 -11.92
CA PHE A 486 -54.26 44.63 -12.44
C PHE A 486 -55.34 44.96 -11.43
N LEU A 487 -55.20 44.51 -10.19
CA LEU A 487 -56.11 44.84 -9.12
C LEU A 487 -56.20 46.37 -8.92
N GLY A 488 -55.02 47.03 -8.97
CA GLY A 488 -54.94 48.50 -8.86
C GLY A 488 -55.65 49.24 -10.02
N VAL A 489 -55.42 48.78 -11.26
CA VAL A 489 -56.03 49.37 -12.48
C VAL A 489 -57.51 49.09 -12.53
N GLY A 490 -57.97 47.86 -12.21
CA GLY A 490 -59.41 47.50 -12.20
C GLY A 490 -60.20 48.35 -11.24
N VAL A 491 -59.71 48.58 -10.02
CA VAL A 491 -60.37 49.47 -9.03
C VAL A 491 -60.43 50.93 -9.49
N LEU A 492 -59.40 51.38 -10.22
CA LEU A 492 -59.35 52.77 -10.70
C LEU A 492 -60.18 53.02 -11.94
N LEU A 493 -60.39 51.98 -12.76
CA LEU A 493 -61.32 52.03 -13.90
C LEU A 493 -62.75 52.18 -13.49
N ALA A 494 -63.17 51.54 -12.42
CA ALA A 494 -64.54 51.66 -11.85
C ALA A 494 -64.83 53.08 -11.33
N GLY A 495 -63.80 53.88 -10.99
CA GLY A 495 -63.98 55.23 -10.44
C GLY A 495 -63.75 56.40 -11.45
N GLY A 496 -63.53 56.21 -12.75
CA GLY A 496 -63.38 57.26 -13.76
C GLY A 496 -62.20 58.20 -13.62
N VAL A 497 -61.15 57.90 -12.81
CA VAL A 497 -60.14 58.83 -12.34
C VAL A 497 -58.72 58.41 -12.84
N LEU A 498 -58.56 57.93 -14.07
CA LEU A 498 -57.29 57.39 -14.62
C LEU A 498 -56.15 58.45 -14.70
N VAL A 499 -56.52 59.69 -15.01
CA VAL A 499 -55.51 60.77 -15.22
C VAL A 499 -54.84 61.20 -13.93
N ALA A 500 -55.61 61.30 -12.82
CA ALA A 500 -55.07 61.76 -11.53
C ALA A 500 -54.26 60.72 -10.81
N LYS A 501 -54.37 59.42 -11.14
CA LYS A 501 -53.71 58.30 -10.44
C LYS A 501 -52.62 57.59 -11.28
N ARG A 502 -52.37 58.05 -12.52
CA ARG A 502 -51.32 57.45 -13.39
C ARG A 502 -49.97 57.37 -12.70
N ARG A 503 -49.53 58.44 -12.03
CA ARG A 503 -48.28 58.44 -11.29
C ARG A 503 -48.23 57.34 -10.20
N ARG A 504 -49.35 57.14 -9.48
CA ARG A 504 -49.42 56.09 -8.45
C ARG A 504 -49.36 54.67 -9.03
N LEU A 505 -49.93 54.45 -10.22
CA LEU A 505 -49.87 53.18 -10.92
C LEU A 505 -48.45 52.85 -11.38
N ILE A 506 -47.73 53.83 -11.95
CA ILE A 506 -46.34 53.68 -12.38
C ILE A 506 -45.45 53.46 -11.15
N GLN A 507 -45.64 54.22 -10.07
CA GLN A 507 -44.91 54.01 -8.82
C GLN A 507 -45.13 52.62 -8.22
N LYS A 508 -46.38 52.13 -8.22
CA LYS A 508 -46.72 50.81 -7.73
C LYS A 508 -46.04 49.72 -8.61
N LEU A 509 -46.09 49.88 -9.94
CA LEU A 509 -45.41 48.98 -10.84
C LEU A 509 -43.89 48.97 -10.54
N ASP A 510 -43.29 50.17 -10.39
CA ASP A 510 -41.87 50.27 -10.07
C ASP A 510 -41.50 49.56 -8.76
N THR A 511 -42.32 49.73 -7.71
CA THR A 511 -42.09 49.10 -6.41
C THR A 511 -42.22 47.57 -6.48
N GLU A 512 -43.23 47.06 -7.18
CA GLU A 512 -43.41 45.61 -7.34
C GLU A 512 -42.34 44.99 -8.23
N LEU A 513 -41.86 45.70 -9.27
CA LEU A 513 -40.78 45.27 -10.11
C LEU A 513 -39.45 45.15 -9.33
N GLU A 514 -39.13 46.15 -8.49
CA GLU A 514 -37.93 46.10 -7.66
C GLU A 514 -38.00 45.00 -6.59
N ARG A 515 -39.17 44.85 -5.95
CA ARG A 515 -39.41 43.78 -4.97
C ARG A 515 -39.24 42.39 -5.58
N ASN A 516 -39.78 42.19 -6.77
CA ASN A 516 -39.72 40.89 -7.45
C ASN A 516 -38.33 40.61 -8.05
N LYS A 517 -37.56 41.66 -8.43
CA LYS A 517 -36.15 41.54 -8.82
C LYS A 517 -35.34 40.88 -7.70
N ALA A 518 -35.39 41.44 -6.48
CA ALA A 518 -34.66 40.90 -5.33
C ALA A 518 -35.08 39.45 -5.01
N ARG A 519 -36.40 39.17 -5.10
CA ARG A 519 -36.93 37.83 -4.88
C ARG A 519 -36.45 36.85 -5.95
N PHE A 520 -36.45 37.24 -7.24
CA PHE A 520 -35.93 36.43 -8.34
C PHE A 520 -34.47 36.09 -8.13
N GLU A 521 -33.62 37.11 -7.87
CA GLU A 521 -32.20 36.93 -7.62
C GLU A 521 -31.90 35.94 -6.50
N THR A 522 -32.54 36.16 -5.31
CA THR A 522 -32.35 35.29 -4.15
C THR A 522 -32.81 33.87 -4.43
N THR A 523 -34.00 33.68 -4.99
CA THR A 523 -34.54 32.33 -5.22
C THR A 523 -33.73 31.54 -6.25
N VAL A 524 -33.31 32.18 -7.34
CA VAL A 524 -32.47 31.53 -8.36
C VAL A 524 -31.13 31.16 -7.78
N SER A 525 -30.47 32.09 -7.06
CA SER A 525 -29.16 31.82 -6.43
C SER A 525 -29.25 30.68 -5.41
N GLU A 526 -30.21 30.68 -4.51
CA GLU A 526 -30.40 29.65 -3.49
C GLU A 526 -30.65 28.26 -4.11
N GLN A 527 -31.52 28.16 -5.11
CA GLN A 527 -31.84 26.87 -5.75
C GLN A 527 -30.68 26.32 -6.54
N LEU A 528 -29.94 27.16 -7.28
CA LEU A 528 -28.78 26.74 -8.02
C LEU A 528 -27.67 26.27 -7.08
N ASN A 529 -27.39 27.02 -6.02
CA ASN A 529 -26.38 26.65 -5.04
C ASN A 529 -26.74 25.36 -4.28
N ALA A 530 -27.99 25.17 -3.90
CA ALA A 530 -28.43 23.94 -3.24
C ALA A 530 -28.28 22.72 -4.16
N ARG A 531 -28.61 22.86 -5.45
CA ARG A 531 -28.42 21.78 -6.43
C ARG A 531 -26.96 21.47 -6.70
N LEU A 532 -26.13 22.51 -6.79
CA LEU A 532 -24.68 22.38 -6.91
C LEU A 532 -24.08 21.57 -5.75
N SER A 533 -24.43 21.96 -4.51
CA SER A 533 -23.97 21.23 -3.34
C SER A 533 -24.31 19.74 -3.42
N GLY A 534 -25.55 19.41 -3.81
CA GLY A 534 -25.96 18.01 -4.00
C GLY A 534 -25.12 17.25 -5.03
N ILE A 535 -24.73 17.88 -6.14
CA ILE A 535 -23.85 17.26 -7.16
C ILE A 535 -22.46 16.98 -6.59
N TYR A 536 -21.87 17.93 -5.87
CA TYR A 536 -20.55 17.75 -5.24
C TYR A 536 -20.59 16.72 -4.10
N ASP A 537 -21.69 16.66 -3.35
CA ASP A 537 -21.88 15.64 -2.32
C ASP A 537 -21.96 14.23 -2.93
N GLU A 538 -22.63 14.06 -4.06
CA GLU A 538 -22.73 12.79 -4.80
C GLU A 538 -21.36 12.36 -5.37
N ILE A 539 -20.62 13.31 -5.98
CA ILE A 539 -19.25 13.05 -6.45
C ILE A 539 -18.36 12.69 -5.26
N GLY A 540 -18.42 13.43 -4.17
CA GLY A 540 -17.66 13.19 -2.95
C GLY A 540 -17.94 11.83 -2.31
N ALA A 541 -19.22 11.43 -2.27
CA ALA A 541 -19.67 10.14 -1.76
C ALA A 541 -19.09 8.95 -2.56
N SER A 542 -18.76 9.16 -3.86
CA SER A 542 -18.14 8.13 -4.69
C SER A 542 -16.73 7.76 -4.21
N PHE A 543 -16.06 8.64 -3.44
CA PHE A 543 -14.72 8.42 -2.88
C PHE A 543 -14.74 7.98 -1.42
N SER A 544 -15.90 7.89 -0.75
CA SER A 544 -15.99 7.61 0.69
C SER A 544 -15.26 6.31 1.05
N GLU A 545 -15.44 5.25 0.26
CA GLU A 545 -14.79 3.95 0.48
C GLU A 545 -13.25 4.05 0.41
N LEU A 546 -12.71 4.89 -0.49
CA LEU A 546 -11.27 5.15 -0.56
C LEU A 546 -10.78 5.95 0.65
N TYR A 547 -11.53 6.92 1.12
CA TYR A 547 -11.18 7.70 2.31
C TYR A 547 -11.14 6.81 3.55
N ASP A 548 -12.19 6.02 3.77
CA ASP A 548 -12.28 5.08 4.89
C ASP A 548 -11.17 4.03 4.83
N TYR A 549 -10.86 3.55 3.63
CA TYR A 549 -9.77 2.61 3.41
C TYR A 549 -8.42 3.22 3.83
N VAL A 550 -8.05 4.40 3.32
CA VAL A 550 -6.75 5.03 3.58
C VAL A 550 -6.61 5.42 5.06
N ASP A 551 -7.68 5.90 5.70
CA ASP A 551 -7.67 6.20 7.12
C ASP A 551 -7.46 4.92 7.98
N ASN A 552 -8.16 3.82 7.67
CA ASN A 552 -7.98 2.51 8.32
C ASN A 552 -6.59 1.90 8.06
N GLU A 553 -6.09 2.02 6.82
CA GLU A 553 -4.75 1.58 6.44
C GLU A 553 -3.68 2.29 7.26
N ARG A 554 -3.80 3.59 7.41
CA ARG A 554 -2.90 4.39 8.24
C ARG A 554 -2.92 3.93 9.70
N GLU A 555 -4.10 3.77 10.29
CA GLU A 555 -4.26 3.32 11.69
C GLU A 555 -3.63 1.95 11.93
N SER A 556 -3.70 1.05 10.96
CA SER A 556 -3.17 -0.31 11.06
C SER A 556 -1.68 -0.40 10.74
N LEU A 557 -1.20 0.29 9.72
CA LEU A 557 0.19 0.21 9.25
C LEU A 557 1.16 1.06 10.06
N MET A 558 0.76 2.24 10.53
CA MET A 558 1.68 3.12 11.27
C MET A 558 2.27 2.50 12.53
N PRO A 559 1.52 1.75 13.37
CA PRO A 559 2.08 1.03 14.50
C PRO A 559 3.11 -0.04 14.09
N LEU A 560 2.83 -0.77 13.00
CA LEU A 560 3.75 -1.79 12.46
C LEU A 560 5.03 -1.15 11.92
N ILE A 561 4.93 -0.06 11.17
CA ILE A 561 6.08 0.70 10.66
C ILE A 561 6.94 1.18 11.84
N GLN A 562 6.36 1.80 12.85
CA GLN A 562 7.07 2.28 14.03
C GLN A 562 7.71 1.14 14.84
N GLN A 563 7.01 0.01 14.98
CA GLN A 563 7.57 -1.18 15.62
C GLN A 563 8.78 -1.71 14.86
N PHE A 564 8.68 -1.80 13.53
CA PHE A 564 9.78 -2.23 12.68
C PHE A 564 10.98 -1.27 12.75
N GLU A 565 10.77 0.04 12.68
CA GLU A 565 11.84 1.05 12.80
C GLU A 565 12.59 0.92 14.14
N ARG A 566 11.89 0.63 15.24
CA ARG A 566 12.51 0.35 16.54
C ARG A 566 13.35 -0.92 16.52
N ILE A 567 12.82 -2.01 15.92
CA ILE A 567 13.55 -3.29 15.76
C ILE A 567 14.81 -3.05 14.93
N GLN A 568 14.70 -2.34 13.81
CA GLN A 568 15.82 -2.02 12.92
C GLN A 568 16.92 -1.23 13.64
N HIS A 569 16.55 -0.20 14.38
CA HIS A 569 17.50 0.61 15.16
C HIS A 569 18.21 -0.24 16.22
N GLN A 570 17.46 -1.05 16.99
CA GLN A 570 18.02 -1.93 18.01
C GLN A 570 18.96 -2.99 17.43
N THR A 571 18.58 -3.58 16.29
CA THR A 571 19.41 -4.57 15.60
C THR A 571 20.74 -3.96 15.20
N LYS A 572 20.75 -2.77 14.58
CA LYS A 572 21.98 -2.07 14.17
C LYS A 572 22.88 -1.73 15.35
N THR A 573 22.32 -1.22 16.44
CA THR A 573 23.09 -0.87 17.64
C THR A 573 23.70 -2.13 18.26
N LEU A 574 22.89 -3.16 18.47
CA LEU A 574 23.33 -4.40 19.09
C LEU A 574 24.37 -5.14 18.24
N ALA A 575 24.22 -5.11 16.91
CA ALA A 575 25.21 -5.70 16.00
C ALA A 575 26.55 -4.97 16.04
N ALA A 576 26.53 -3.64 16.12
CA ALA A 576 27.76 -2.86 16.27
C ALA A 576 28.48 -3.19 17.58
N ASP A 577 27.73 -3.27 18.69
CA ASP A 577 28.28 -3.61 20.02
C ASP A 577 28.89 -5.03 20.04
N VAL A 578 28.16 -6.01 19.49
CA VAL A 578 28.62 -7.42 19.47
C VAL A 578 29.88 -7.59 18.60
N ARG A 579 30.05 -6.81 17.53
CA ARG A 579 31.28 -6.85 16.71
C ARG A 579 32.51 -6.26 17.39
N GLN A 580 32.33 -5.44 18.42
CA GLN A 580 33.40 -4.86 19.22
C GLN A 580 33.85 -5.75 20.38
N LEU A 581 33.13 -6.84 20.68
CA LEU A 581 33.48 -7.85 21.67
C LEU A 581 34.72 -8.67 21.21
#